data_34acd3021aa26fb35280d962103e0370
#
_entry.id   34acd3021aa26fb35280d962103e0370
#
_cell.length_a   1.000
_cell.length_b   1.000
_cell.length_c   1.000
_cell.angle_alpha   90.00
_cell.angle_beta   90.00
_cell.angle_gamma   90.00
#
_symmetry.space_group_name_H-M   'P 1'
#
loop_
_entity.id
_entity.type
_entity.pdbx_description
1 polymer ?
#
loop_
_entity_poly.entity_id
_entity_poly.type
_entity_poly.pdbx_seq_one_letter_code
_entity_poly.pdbx_strand_id
1 'polypeptide(L)'
;GLIGACAAEKDIVLLSEIPQDYIEITSGLGETNPNFLFLVPLMTEDQIVGVIEIASLNKFQEHEIGFVKELAKSIATTLHSVKVNALTAELFMKSREQAEMMAAQEEEMRQNMEELQATQEEAARKTFELEGLVSALNSSSFVMEYDTNGFVISLNDGYIKLLGIKREEIIGMHHTDGIILSDHDKDDYNKFWGD
;
A
#
# COMPACT_ATOMS: atom_id res chain seq x y z
N GLY A 1 -2.42 30.30 -33.87
CA GLY A 1 -1.38 30.98 -34.64
C GLY A 1 -0.84 30.11 -35.77
N LEU A 2 0.06 30.62 -36.57
CA LEU A 2 0.58 29.93 -37.79
C LEU A 2 1.25 28.58 -37.49
N ILE A 3 2.01 28.48 -36.40
CA ILE A 3 2.63 27.22 -35.96
C ILE A 3 1.57 26.15 -35.65
N GLY A 4 0.47 26.57 -34.97
CA GLY A 4 -0.63 25.65 -34.68
C GLY A 4 -1.39 25.19 -35.91
N ALA A 5 -1.58 26.08 -36.87
CA ALA A 5 -2.19 25.75 -38.17
C ALA A 5 -1.33 24.76 -38.96
N CYS A 6 -0.03 25.01 -39.10
CA CYS A 6 0.92 24.09 -39.73
C CYS A 6 0.92 22.71 -39.06
N ALA A 7 0.86 22.67 -37.75
CA ALA A 7 0.78 21.41 -37.00
C ALA A 7 -0.57 20.68 -37.23
N ALA A 8 -1.68 21.39 -37.28
CA ALA A 8 -3.01 20.81 -37.47
C ALA A 8 -3.23 20.28 -38.89
N GLU A 9 -2.75 21.03 -39.89
CA GLU A 9 -2.89 20.69 -41.32
C GLU A 9 -1.86 19.63 -41.76
N LYS A 10 -0.80 19.44 -40.95
CA LYS A 10 0.29 18.50 -41.25
C LYS A 10 0.98 18.78 -42.58
N ASP A 11 0.98 20.02 -42.98
CA ASP A 11 1.59 20.44 -44.24
C ASP A 11 2.42 21.70 -44.05
N ILE A 12 3.27 21.98 -45.03
CA ILE A 12 4.11 23.17 -45.04
C ILE A 12 3.27 24.43 -45.25
N VAL A 13 3.71 25.52 -44.64
CA VAL A 13 3.12 26.86 -44.86
C VAL A 13 4.22 27.79 -45.35
N LEU A 14 3.97 28.39 -46.54
CA LEU A 14 4.82 29.42 -47.16
C LEU A 14 4.04 30.72 -47.22
N LEU A 15 4.54 31.78 -46.58
CA LEU A 15 3.91 33.10 -46.58
C LEU A 15 4.87 34.10 -47.20
N SER A 16 4.34 34.95 -48.10
CA SER A 16 4.99 36.12 -48.68
C SER A 16 4.46 37.44 -48.12
N GLU A 17 3.35 37.37 -47.39
CA GLU A 17 2.76 38.49 -46.64
C GLU A 17 2.69 38.06 -45.18
N ILE A 18 3.61 38.58 -44.36
CA ILE A 18 3.69 38.25 -42.95
C ILE A 18 2.90 39.31 -42.16
N PRO A 19 2.02 38.92 -41.20
CA PRO A 19 1.36 39.88 -40.35
C PRO A 19 2.35 40.82 -39.67
N GLN A 20 2.01 42.11 -39.58
CA GLN A 20 2.82 43.09 -38.87
C GLN A 20 3.01 42.65 -37.41
N ASP A 21 4.21 42.83 -36.91
CA ASP A 21 4.62 42.48 -35.52
C ASP A 21 4.55 40.97 -35.20
N TYR A 22 4.51 40.07 -36.21
CA TYR A 22 4.54 38.64 -36.00
C TYR A 22 5.93 38.16 -35.60
N ILE A 23 6.98 38.58 -36.31
CA ILE A 23 8.37 38.22 -36.04
C ILE A 23 9.31 39.32 -36.60
N GLU A 24 10.36 39.63 -35.86
CA GLU A 24 11.43 40.51 -36.27
C GLU A 24 12.76 39.81 -36.34
N ILE A 25 13.58 40.10 -37.34
CA ILE A 25 14.96 39.66 -37.45
C ILE A 25 15.84 40.75 -36.86
N THR A 26 16.41 40.47 -35.68
CA THR A 26 17.33 41.37 -34.96
C THR A 26 18.76 40.93 -35.13
N SER A 27 19.67 41.88 -35.34
CA SER A 27 21.12 41.65 -35.35
C SER A 27 21.83 42.81 -34.71
N GLY A 28 23.14 42.69 -34.49
CA GLY A 28 23.96 43.81 -33.99
C GLY A 28 24.00 45.05 -34.90
N LEU A 29 23.46 44.95 -36.11
CA LEU A 29 23.38 46.02 -37.13
C LEU A 29 22.01 46.67 -37.24
N GLY A 30 20.99 46.17 -36.53
CA GLY A 30 19.64 46.69 -36.56
C GLY A 30 18.56 45.60 -36.61
N GLU A 31 17.31 46.04 -36.79
CA GLU A 31 16.10 45.22 -36.82
C GLU A 31 15.44 45.37 -38.20
N THR A 32 14.87 44.26 -38.68
CA THR A 32 14.13 44.25 -39.96
C THR A 32 13.04 43.20 -39.92
N ASN A 33 11.94 43.46 -40.62
CA ASN A 33 10.88 42.45 -40.78
C ASN A 33 11.22 41.51 -41.91
N PRO A 34 11.06 40.18 -41.76
CA PRO A 34 11.21 39.25 -42.84
C PRO A 34 10.13 39.43 -43.92
N ASN A 35 10.50 39.16 -45.17
CA ASN A 35 9.55 39.20 -46.29
C ASN A 35 8.87 37.85 -46.53
N PHE A 36 9.51 36.76 -46.08
CA PHE A 36 9.05 35.37 -46.32
C PHE A 36 9.15 34.57 -45.03
N LEU A 37 8.15 33.71 -44.84
CA LEU A 37 8.08 32.79 -43.73
C LEU A 37 7.81 31.38 -44.24
N PHE A 38 8.57 30.40 -43.75
CA PHE A 38 8.44 29.02 -44.13
C PHE A 38 8.31 28.17 -42.88
N LEU A 39 7.12 27.53 -42.68
CA LEU A 39 6.88 26.60 -41.57
C LEU A 39 6.84 25.21 -42.14
N VAL A 40 7.56 24.30 -41.46
CA VAL A 40 7.68 22.89 -41.84
C VAL A 40 7.36 22.01 -40.63
N PRO A 41 6.34 21.14 -40.72
CA PRO A 41 6.06 20.23 -39.62
C PRO A 41 7.14 19.16 -39.53
N LEU A 42 7.61 18.91 -38.33
CA LEU A 42 8.48 17.80 -37.99
C LEU A 42 7.62 16.56 -37.74
N MET A 43 7.52 15.70 -38.74
CA MET A 43 6.62 14.56 -38.71
C MET A 43 7.38 13.24 -38.81
N THR A 44 6.99 12.28 -37.97
CA THR A 44 7.13 10.85 -38.23
C THR A 44 5.89 10.34 -38.96
N GLU A 45 5.81 9.04 -39.31
CA GLU A 45 4.65 8.48 -40.04
C GLU A 45 3.32 8.80 -39.35
N ASP A 46 3.26 8.79 -38.03
CA ASP A 46 2.00 8.92 -37.26
C ASP A 46 1.87 10.21 -36.46
N GLN A 47 2.97 10.88 -36.10
CA GLN A 47 2.96 11.95 -35.11
C GLN A 47 3.74 13.19 -35.55
N ILE A 48 3.23 14.35 -35.15
CA ILE A 48 3.98 15.61 -35.17
C ILE A 48 4.78 15.72 -33.88
N VAL A 49 6.10 15.91 -34.03
CA VAL A 49 7.04 16.10 -32.91
C VAL A 49 7.43 17.55 -32.71
N GLY A 50 7.17 18.40 -33.68
CA GLY A 50 7.45 19.83 -33.62
C GLY A 50 7.13 20.55 -34.95
N VAL A 51 7.46 21.84 -35.04
CA VAL A 51 7.40 22.67 -36.26
C VAL A 51 8.67 23.48 -36.34
N ILE A 52 9.29 23.53 -37.49
CA ILE A 52 10.39 24.46 -37.78
C ILE A 52 9.79 25.70 -38.47
N GLU A 53 10.18 26.86 -37.99
CA GLU A 53 9.83 28.16 -38.61
C GLU A 53 11.11 28.84 -39.04
N ILE A 54 11.17 29.24 -40.31
CA ILE A 54 12.31 29.90 -40.94
C ILE A 54 11.82 31.23 -41.55
N ALA A 55 12.37 32.32 -41.07
CA ALA A 55 12.13 33.66 -41.61
C ALA A 55 13.26 34.06 -42.57
N SER A 56 12.91 34.69 -43.69
CA SER A 56 13.88 35.11 -44.69
C SER A 56 13.54 36.47 -45.29
N LEU A 57 14.58 37.20 -45.70
CA LEU A 57 14.44 38.44 -46.47
C LEU A 57 14.22 38.14 -47.95
N ASN A 58 14.68 36.97 -48.45
CA ASN A 58 14.60 36.53 -49.81
C ASN A 58 13.58 35.41 -49.96
N LYS A 59 12.99 35.32 -51.19
CA LYS A 59 12.08 34.24 -51.53
C LYS A 59 12.78 32.88 -51.52
N PHE A 60 12.18 31.88 -50.85
CA PHE A 60 12.68 30.50 -50.87
C PHE A 60 12.62 29.89 -52.29
N GLN A 61 13.70 29.27 -52.70
CA GLN A 61 13.79 28.54 -53.94
C GLN A 61 13.30 27.10 -53.76
N GLU A 62 12.87 26.44 -54.83
CA GLU A 62 12.38 25.05 -54.76
C GLU A 62 13.38 24.06 -54.16
N HIS A 63 14.68 24.20 -54.46
CA HIS A 63 15.68 23.34 -53.88
C HIS A 63 15.90 23.57 -52.38
N GLU A 64 15.75 24.80 -51.89
CA GLU A 64 15.80 25.14 -50.45
C GLU A 64 14.62 24.54 -49.69
N ILE A 65 13.41 24.68 -50.29
CA ILE A 65 12.20 24.06 -49.77
C ILE A 65 12.35 22.54 -49.69
N GLY A 66 12.83 21.90 -50.77
CA GLY A 66 13.08 20.48 -50.81
C GLY A 66 14.09 20.02 -49.77
N PHE A 67 15.20 20.74 -49.62
CA PHE A 67 16.23 20.46 -48.63
C PHE A 67 15.70 20.53 -47.20
N VAL A 68 14.96 21.61 -46.86
CA VAL A 68 14.39 21.77 -45.51
C VAL A 68 13.35 20.71 -45.20
N LYS A 69 12.57 20.27 -46.19
CA LYS A 69 11.60 19.15 -46.00
C LYS A 69 12.32 17.84 -45.65
N GLU A 70 13.39 17.51 -46.37
CA GLU A 70 14.17 16.27 -46.07
C GLU A 70 14.88 16.38 -44.72
N LEU A 71 15.45 17.53 -44.39
CA LEU A 71 16.04 17.81 -43.09
C LEU A 71 15.03 17.69 -41.98
N ALA A 72 13.80 18.22 -42.17
CA ALA A 72 12.70 18.12 -41.17
C ALA A 72 12.32 16.68 -40.85
N LYS A 73 12.29 15.78 -41.85
CA LYS A 73 12.09 14.33 -41.64
C LYS A 73 13.18 13.70 -40.78
N SER A 74 14.44 14.03 -41.09
CA SER A 74 15.59 13.51 -40.33
C SER A 74 15.56 13.99 -38.87
N ILE A 75 15.29 15.29 -38.68
CA ILE A 75 15.16 15.88 -37.33
C ILE A 75 13.99 15.23 -36.59
N ALA A 76 12.82 15.07 -37.23
CA ALA A 76 11.65 14.45 -36.63
C ALA A 76 11.94 13.03 -36.11
N THR A 77 12.60 12.21 -36.97
CA THR A 77 12.97 10.85 -36.60
C THR A 77 13.94 10.82 -35.39
N THR A 78 14.94 11.70 -35.43
CA THR A 78 15.93 11.81 -34.33
C THR A 78 15.27 12.25 -33.03
N LEU A 79 14.43 13.30 -33.06
CA LEU A 79 13.72 13.79 -31.88
C LEU A 79 12.76 12.74 -31.29
N HIS A 80 12.06 12.03 -32.19
CA HIS A 80 11.19 10.94 -31.77
C HIS A 80 11.97 9.83 -31.05
N SER A 81 13.09 9.38 -31.65
CA SER A 81 13.96 8.39 -31.04
C SER A 81 14.49 8.81 -29.66
N VAL A 82 14.98 10.05 -29.56
CA VAL A 82 15.48 10.58 -28.26
C VAL A 82 14.37 10.60 -27.22
N LYS A 83 13.15 11.05 -27.59
CA LYS A 83 12.00 11.10 -26.68
C LYS A 83 11.57 9.71 -26.22
N VAL A 84 11.50 8.75 -27.15
CA VAL A 84 11.16 7.34 -26.82
C VAL A 84 12.20 6.73 -25.89
N ASN A 85 13.49 6.94 -26.20
CA ASN A 85 14.58 6.43 -25.35
C ASN A 85 14.55 7.03 -23.95
N ALA A 86 14.30 8.34 -23.83
CA ALA A 86 14.19 9.03 -22.54
C ALA A 86 13.01 8.47 -21.71
N LEU A 87 11.84 8.32 -22.34
CA LEU A 87 10.66 7.74 -21.69
C LEU A 87 10.88 6.29 -21.27
N THR A 88 11.52 5.50 -22.12
CA THR A 88 11.85 4.10 -21.81
C THR A 88 12.81 4.01 -20.62
N ALA A 89 13.82 4.87 -20.57
CA ALA A 89 14.75 4.93 -19.44
C ALA A 89 14.05 5.30 -18.12
N GLU A 90 13.14 6.29 -18.17
CA GLU A 90 12.35 6.68 -17.01
C GLU A 90 11.44 5.54 -16.49
N LEU A 91 10.73 4.87 -17.41
CA LEU A 91 9.87 3.73 -17.07
C LEU A 91 10.69 2.56 -16.50
N PHE A 92 11.87 2.30 -17.03
CA PHE A 92 12.75 1.27 -16.52
C PHE A 92 13.24 1.56 -15.10
N MET A 93 13.64 2.81 -14.84
CA MET A 93 14.05 3.26 -13.51
C MET A 93 12.91 3.08 -12.50
N LYS A 94 11.69 3.53 -12.86
CA LYS A 94 10.50 3.40 -12.02
C LYS A 94 10.12 1.94 -11.75
N SER A 95 10.22 1.08 -12.78
CA SER A 95 9.96 -0.35 -12.62
C SER A 95 10.96 -1.01 -11.67
N ARG A 96 12.24 -0.62 -11.78
CA ARG A 96 13.28 -1.10 -10.87
C ARG A 96 13.03 -0.68 -9.42
N GLU A 97 12.69 0.58 -9.19
CA GLU A 97 12.36 1.10 -7.87
C GLU A 97 11.16 0.36 -7.24
N GLN A 98 10.13 0.10 -8.05
CA GLN A 98 8.99 -0.71 -7.61
C GLN A 98 9.38 -2.14 -7.23
N ALA A 99 10.26 -2.77 -8.02
CA ALA A 99 10.74 -4.12 -7.71
C ALA A 99 11.56 -4.16 -6.42
N GLU A 100 12.41 -3.15 -6.16
CA GLU A 100 13.18 -3.03 -4.93
C GLU A 100 12.26 -2.82 -3.70
N MET A 101 11.22 -1.99 -3.83
CA MET A 101 10.21 -1.81 -2.77
C MET A 101 9.42 -3.10 -2.49
N MET A 102 9.02 -3.82 -3.54
CA MET A 102 8.30 -5.10 -3.36
C MET A 102 9.17 -6.13 -2.66
N ALA A 103 10.45 -6.25 -3.01
CA ALA A 103 11.39 -7.15 -2.36
C ALA A 103 11.59 -6.81 -0.86
N ALA A 104 11.67 -5.52 -0.53
CA ALA A 104 11.76 -5.07 0.86
C ALA A 104 10.47 -5.39 1.66
N GLN A 105 9.30 -5.19 1.06
CA GLN A 105 8.02 -5.54 1.66
C GLN A 105 7.86 -7.06 1.88
N GLU A 106 8.32 -7.86 0.92
CA GLU A 106 8.28 -9.33 1.03
C GLU A 106 9.15 -9.82 2.19
N GLU A 107 10.34 -9.24 2.35
CA GLU A 107 11.24 -9.57 3.47
C GLU A 107 10.65 -9.14 4.82
N GLU A 108 10.04 -7.95 4.92
CA GLU A 108 9.36 -7.51 6.13
C GLU A 108 8.18 -8.44 6.49
N MET A 109 7.38 -8.82 5.49
CA MET A 109 6.27 -9.76 5.69
C MET A 109 6.76 -11.12 6.17
N ARG A 110 7.88 -11.63 5.62
CA ARG A 110 8.48 -12.90 6.05
C ARG A 110 8.92 -12.82 7.51
N GLN A 111 9.57 -11.74 7.92
CA GLN A 111 9.99 -11.54 9.32
C GLN A 111 8.79 -11.46 10.26
N ASN A 112 7.74 -10.72 9.88
CA ASN A 112 6.51 -10.62 10.68
C ASN A 112 5.81 -11.99 10.83
N MET A 113 5.82 -12.81 9.78
CA MET A 113 5.26 -14.17 9.86
C MET A 113 6.06 -15.08 10.79
N GLU A 114 7.39 -15.01 10.76
CA GLU A 114 8.26 -15.77 11.67
C GLU A 114 8.03 -15.35 13.13
N GLU A 115 7.93 -14.04 13.41
CA GLU A 115 7.64 -13.53 14.75
C GLU A 115 6.25 -13.97 15.24
N LEU A 116 5.23 -13.89 14.37
CA LEU A 116 3.88 -14.33 14.70
C LEU A 116 3.84 -15.83 15.02
N GLN A 117 4.53 -16.65 14.23
CA GLN A 117 4.61 -18.08 14.47
C GLN A 117 5.27 -18.38 15.81
N ALA A 118 6.40 -17.74 16.13
CA ALA A 118 7.08 -17.90 17.42
C ALA A 118 6.17 -17.51 18.60
N THR A 119 5.42 -16.41 18.45
CA THR A 119 4.47 -15.96 19.47
C THR A 119 3.32 -16.96 19.66
N GLN A 120 2.80 -17.53 18.56
CA GLN A 120 1.76 -18.57 18.63
C GLN A 120 2.25 -19.85 19.30
N GLU A 121 3.47 -20.29 18.99
CA GLU A 121 4.09 -21.46 19.62
C GLU A 121 4.29 -21.25 21.13
N GLU A 122 4.75 -20.06 21.53
CA GLU A 122 4.90 -19.71 22.95
C GLU A 122 3.54 -19.67 23.67
N ALA A 123 2.51 -19.07 23.08
CA ALA A 123 1.16 -19.04 23.63
C ALA A 123 0.56 -20.44 23.79
N ALA A 124 0.72 -21.31 22.78
CA ALA A 124 0.27 -22.69 22.84
C ALA A 124 0.98 -23.47 23.95
N ARG A 125 2.30 -23.28 24.12
CA ARG A 125 3.05 -23.90 25.20
C ARG A 125 2.55 -23.46 26.58
N LYS A 126 2.35 -22.14 26.78
CA LYS A 126 1.81 -21.60 28.04
C LYS A 126 0.42 -22.12 28.35
N THR A 127 -0.44 -22.23 27.34
CA THR A 127 -1.78 -22.81 27.50
C THR A 127 -1.69 -24.25 27.96
N PHE A 128 -0.86 -25.06 27.32
CA PHE A 128 -0.64 -26.48 27.70
C PHE A 128 -0.09 -26.62 29.12
N GLU A 129 0.87 -25.77 29.54
CA GLU A 129 1.40 -25.74 30.90
C GLU A 129 0.30 -25.39 31.91
N LEU A 130 -0.54 -24.37 31.62
CA LEU A 130 -1.64 -24.01 32.51
C LEU A 130 -2.69 -25.11 32.63
N GLU A 131 -3.09 -25.72 31.52
CA GLU A 131 -4.00 -26.89 31.56
C GLU A 131 -3.47 -28.03 32.34
N GLY A 132 -2.15 -28.30 32.24
CA GLY A 132 -1.46 -29.31 33.05
C GLY A 132 -1.51 -28.99 34.56
N LEU A 133 -1.27 -27.72 34.93
CA LEU A 133 -1.37 -27.25 36.32
C LEU A 133 -2.79 -27.37 36.86
N VAL A 134 -3.79 -26.91 36.09
CA VAL A 134 -5.21 -27.01 36.48
C VAL A 134 -5.62 -28.47 36.65
N SER A 135 -5.19 -29.36 35.76
CA SER A 135 -5.46 -30.79 35.84
C SER A 135 -4.80 -31.41 37.06
N ALA A 136 -3.54 -31.06 37.37
CA ALA A 136 -2.83 -31.53 38.57
C ALA A 136 -3.50 -31.06 39.86
N LEU A 137 -3.91 -29.78 39.91
CA LEU A 137 -4.65 -29.22 41.05
C LEU A 137 -6.00 -29.93 41.25
N ASN A 138 -6.74 -30.14 40.17
CA ASN A 138 -8.02 -30.83 40.22
C ASN A 138 -7.88 -32.31 40.67
N SER A 139 -6.73 -32.93 40.38
CA SER A 139 -6.46 -34.34 40.76
C SER A 139 -5.93 -34.48 42.18
N SER A 140 -5.18 -33.47 42.67
CA SER A 140 -4.49 -33.52 43.97
C SER A 140 -5.20 -32.77 45.08
N SER A 141 -6.19 -31.95 44.76
CA SER A 141 -6.91 -31.11 45.72
C SER A 141 -8.42 -31.41 45.71
N PHE A 142 -9.07 -31.13 46.83
CA PHE A 142 -10.50 -31.18 46.99
C PHE A 142 -11.00 -29.75 46.90
N VAL A 143 -11.60 -29.35 45.77
CA VAL A 143 -12.06 -27.97 45.54
C VAL A 143 -13.58 -27.95 45.42
N MET A 144 -14.21 -27.05 46.16
CA MET A 144 -15.61 -26.76 46.10
C MET A 144 -15.80 -25.24 46.09
N GLU A 145 -16.65 -24.76 45.22
CA GLU A 145 -16.98 -23.33 45.07
C GLU A 145 -18.39 -23.09 45.63
N TYR A 146 -18.54 -22.00 46.32
CA TYR A 146 -19.82 -21.54 46.87
C TYR A 146 -20.19 -20.18 46.33
N ASP A 147 -21.49 -19.90 46.24
CA ASP A 147 -21.94 -18.56 46.02
C ASP A 147 -21.86 -17.71 47.32
N THR A 148 -22.17 -16.43 47.25
CA THR A 148 -22.15 -15.51 48.39
C THR A 148 -23.21 -15.83 49.46
N ASN A 149 -24.15 -16.72 49.15
CA ASN A 149 -25.20 -17.17 50.11
C ASN A 149 -24.82 -18.55 50.70
N GLY A 150 -23.67 -19.11 50.33
CA GLY A 150 -23.22 -20.38 50.87
C GLY A 150 -23.74 -21.62 50.12
N PHE A 151 -24.33 -21.48 48.95
CA PHE A 151 -24.73 -22.63 48.12
C PHE A 151 -23.63 -23.10 47.23
N VAL A 152 -23.49 -24.41 47.08
CA VAL A 152 -22.48 -25.05 46.22
C VAL A 152 -22.77 -24.76 44.78
N ILE A 153 -21.82 -24.13 44.07
CA ILE A 153 -21.85 -23.82 42.65
C ILE A 153 -21.16 -24.91 41.86
N SER A 154 -19.94 -25.30 42.28
CA SER A 154 -19.13 -26.29 41.60
C SER A 154 -18.27 -27.08 42.54
N LEU A 155 -17.84 -28.26 42.11
CA LEU A 155 -16.84 -29.08 42.80
C LEU A 155 -16.05 -29.92 41.79
N ASN A 156 -14.76 -30.19 42.12
CA ASN A 156 -13.92 -30.96 41.24
C ASN A 156 -14.14 -32.48 41.42
N ASP A 157 -13.65 -33.26 40.44
CA ASP A 157 -13.84 -34.70 40.45
C ASP A 157 -13.16 -35.40 41.61
N GLY A 158 -12.06 -34.82 42.16
CA GLY A 158 -11.40 -35.28 43.39
C GLY A 158 -12.38 -35.26 44.57
N TYR A 159 -13.15 -34.21 44.72
CA TYR A 159 -14.13 -34.06 45.79
C TYR A 159 -15.33 -35.03 45.63
N ILE A 160 -15.82 -35.20 44.39
CA ILE A 160 -16.88 -36.19 44.07
C ILE A 160 -16.44 -37.61 44.47
N LYS A 161 -15.22 -37.99 44.11
CA LYS A 161 -14.67 -39.30 44.44
C LYS A 161 -14.46 -39.49 45.94
N LEU A 162 -14.06 -38.44 46.66
CA LEU A 162 -13.89 -38.47 48.12
C LEU A 162 -15.22 -38.69 48.83
N LEU A 163 -16.27 -37.97 48.38
CA LEU A 163 -17.60 -38.05 49.01
C LEU A 163 -18.40 -39.28 48.57
N GLY A 164 -18.08 -39.85 47.38
CA GLY A 164 -18.77 -41.01 46.83
C GLY A 164 -20.20 -40.75 46.39
N ILE A 165 -20.56 -39.46 46.14
CA ILE A 165 -21.90 -39.00 45.75
C ILE A 165 -21.84 -38.36 44.37
N LYS A 166 -23.02 -38.21 43.71
CA LYS A 166 -23.10 -37.60 42.40
C LYS A 166 -23.05 -36.10 42.45
N ARG A 167 -22.48 -35.45 41.47
CA ARG A 167 -22.38 -34.00 41.33
C ARG A 167 -23.72 -33.29 41.46
N GLU A 168 -24.77 -33.86 40.84
CA GLU A 168 -26.12 -33.32 40.80
C GLU A 168 -26.79 -33.32 42.21
N GLU A 169 -26.30 -34.15 43.13
CA GLU A 169 -26.83 -34.22 44.49
C GLU A 169 -26.25 -33.15 45.38
N ILE A 170 -25.07 -32.58 45.06
CA ILE A 170 -24.37 -31.60 45.88
C ILE A 170 -24.58 -30.17 45.38
N ILE A 171 -24.63 -29.98 44.05
CA ILE A 171 -24.84 -28.63 43.48
C ILE A 171 -26.18 -28.09 43.98
N GLY A 172 -26.14 -26.86 44.51
CA GLY A 172 -27.30 -26.18 45.08
C GLY A 172 -27.60 -26.54 46.54
N MET A 173 -26.81 -27.44 47.16
CA MET A 173 -26.91 -27.63 48.60
C MET A 173 -26.23 -26.48 49.36
N HIS A 174 -26.81 -26.07 50.47
CA HIS A 174 -26.18 -25.07 51.30
C HIS A 174 -25.07 -25.71 52.15
N HIS A 175 -23.98 -24.99 52.42
CA HIS A 175 -22.80 -25.50 53.11
C HIS A 175 -23.10 -26.05 54.51
N THR A 176 -24.21 -25.68 55.14
CA THR A 176 -24.68 -26.22 56.42
C THR A 176 -25.41 -27.56 56.28
N ASP A 177 -25.85 -27.91 55.07
CA ASP A 177 -26.60 -29.14 54.87
C ASP A 177 -25.67 -30.36 54.90
N GLY A 178 -25.80 -31.17 55.94
CA GLY A 178 -24.99 -32.38 56.12
C GLY A 178 -23.73 -32.22 57.01
N ILE A 179 -23.49 -31.07 57.59
CA ILE A 179 -22.41 -30.89 58.58
C ILE A 179 -22.96 -31.13 60.00
N ILE A 180 -22.40 -32.12 60.67
CA ILE A 180 -22.69 -32.33 62.07
C ILE A 180 -21.62 -31.61 62.88
N LEU A 181 -21.94 -30.42 63.36
CA LEU A 181 -21.05 -29.59 64.22
C LEU A 181 -21.38 -29.82 65.69
N SER A 182 -20.35 -29.89 66.55
CA SER A 182 -20.53 -29.78 67.96
C SER A 182 -20.99 -28.38 68.34
N ASP A 183 -21.64 -28.17 69.50
CA ASP A 183 -22.15 -26.87 69.92
C ASP A 183 -21.05 -25.80 70.03
N HIS A 184 -19.82 -26.20 70.32
CA HIS A 184 -18.66 -25.31 70.38
C HIS A 184 -18.18 -24.89 68.96
N ASP A 185 -18.26 -25.76 67.95
CA ASP A 185 -17.83 -25.50 66.59
C ASP A 185 -18.84 -24.64 65.80
N LYS A 186 -20.10 -24.60 66.24
CA LYS A 186 -21.16 -23.79 65.59
C LYS A 186 -20.91 -22.29 65.70
N ASP A 187 -20.41 -21.79 66.81
CA ASP A 187 -20.16 -20.37 67.03
C ASP A 187 -18.98 -19.89 66.14
N ASP A 188 -17.90 -20.66 66.03
CA ASP A 188 -16.75 -20.38 65.19
C ASP A 188 -17.11 -20.51 63.70
N TYR A 189 -17.92 -21.47 63.32
CA TYR A 189 -18.43 -21.68 62.01
C TYR A 189 -19.33 -20.52 61.51
N ASN A 190 -20.28 -20.10 62.34
CA ASN A 190 -21.16 -18.99 62.04
C ASN A 190 -20.39 -17.67 61.93
N LYS A 191 -19.33 -17.49 62.72
CA LYS A 191 -18.46 -16.32 62.66
C LYS A 191 -17.65 -16.26 61.39
N PHE A 192 -17.17 -17.40 60.89
CA PHE A 192 -16.42 -17.51 59.63
C PHE A 192 -17.28 -17.14 58.40
N TRP A 193 -18.56 -17.50 58.40
CA TRP A 193 -19.48 -17.24 57.29
C TRP A 193 -20.32 -15.94 57.43
N GLY A 194 -20.25 -15.29 58.59
CA GLY A 194 -21.05 -14.11 58.92
C GLY A 194 -20.37 -12.74 58.72
N ASP A 195 -19.07 -12.73 58.35
CA ASP A 195 -18.29 -11.56 57.96
C ASP A 195 -18.24 -11.46 56.40
#